data_8ce3ed35ef63afc80dab9ffa50acafe6
#
_entry.id   8ce3ed35ef63afc80dab9ffa50acafe6
#
_cell.length_a   1.000
_cell.length_b   1.000
_cell.length_c   1.000
_cell.angle_alpha   90.00
_cell.angle_beta   90.00
_cell.angle_gamma   90.00
#
_symmetry.space_group_name_H-M   'P 1'
#
loop_
_entity.id
_entity.type
_entity.pdbx_description
1 polymer ?
#
loop_
_entity_poly.entity_id
_entity_poly.type
_entity_poly.pdbx_seq_one_letter_code
_entity_poly.pdbx_strand_id
1 'polypeptide(L)'
;MTYDFGILRELRKSRKLTIAELSKRSGVSYVAISKLERNQANPELKTLDRISQALEMPTHNLLALAEQKHPTRAEEDTCTILDKADCRHVDLDGLRIFVISAPKGAKGRQPEFHKDDYEHCFVLDGKVRIYIRGSEYTLGPGEALSWDCFFEHSYETLEDSEWVAILTPKRP
;
A
#
# COMPACT_ATOMS: atom_id res chain seq x y z
N MET A 1 7.53 -9.86 14.58
CA MET A 1 7.97 -8.60 13.91
C MET A 1 9.48 -8.51 14.08
N THR A 2 10.21 -8.39 13.02
CA THR A 2 11.67 -8.28 13.04
C THR A 2 12.02 -6.88 12.56
N TYR A 3 12.81 -6.13 13.35
CA TYR A 3 13.26 -4.80 12.98
C TYR A 3 14.64 -4.89 12.33
N ASP A 4 14.84 -4.16 11.23
CA ASP A 4 16.14 -3.95 10.60
C ASP A 4 16.61 -2.50 10.83
N PHE A 5 17.45 -2.32 11.82
CA PHE A 5 18.04 -1.02 12.10
C PHE A 5 19.17 -0.62 11.14
N GLY A 6 19.53 -1.48 10.17
CA GLY A 6 20.43 -1.12 9.07
C GLY A 6 19.95 0.10 8.29
N ILE A 7 18.63 0.37 8.28
CA ILE A 7 18.02 1.58 7.71
C ILE A 7 18.62 2.88 8.28
N LEU A 8 19.11 2.86 9.51
CA LEU A 8 19.79 4.01 10.13
C LEU A 8 20.98 4.50 9.31
N ARG A 9 21.71 3.58 8.66
CA ARG A 9 22.82 3.93 7.80
C ARG A 9 22.37 4.73 6.58
N GLU A 10 21.27 4.33 5.97
CA GLU A 10 20.70 5.02 4.80
C GLU A 10 20.16 6.40 5.19
N LEU A 11 19.42 6.47 6.30
CA LEU A 11 18.91 7.73 6.85
C LEU A 11 20.02 8.69 7.23
N ARG A 12 21.10 8.22 7.84
CA ARG A 12 22.28 9.03 8.18
C ARG A 12 22.97 9.57 6.91
N LYS A 13 23.19 8.69 5.92
CA LYS A 13 23.84 9.06 4.66
C LYS A 13 23.01 10.07 3.87
N SER A 14 21.69 9.91 3.81
CA SER A 14 20.80 10.87 3.13
C SER A 14 20.92 12.27 3.72
N ARG A 15 21.27 12.38 5.00
CA ARG A 15 21.54 13.64 5.70
C ARG A 15 23.01 14.08 5.66
N LYS A 16 23.83 13.35 4.88
CA LYS A 16 25.28 13.62 4.72
C LYS A 16 26.06 13.61 6.05
N LEU A 17 25.60 12.82 7.03
CA LEU A 17 26.24 12.70 8.34
C LEU A 17 27.21 11.51 8.38
N THR A 18 28.35 11.70 9.07
CA THR A 18 29.21 10.61 9.52
C THR A 18 28.63 9.95 10.79
N ILE A 19 29.07 8.73 11.14
CA ILE A 19 28.67 8.11 12.43
C ILE A 19 29.11 8.98 13.62
N ALA A 20 30.29 9.62 13.52
CA ALA A 20 30.79 10.50 14.58
C ALA A 20 29.90 11.72 14.78
N GLU A 21 29.42 12.34 13.71
CA GLU A 21 28.51 13.48 13.78
C GLU A 21 27.14 13.06 14.33
N LEU A 22 26.59 11.92 13.89
CA LEU A 22 25.35 11.39 14.45
C LEU A 22 25.51 11.06 15.94
N SER A 23 26.64 10.48 16.33
CA SER A 23 26.98 10.20 17.74
C SER A 23 27.00 11.50 18.57
N LYS A 24 27.67 12.55 18.06
CA LYS A 24 27.71 13.86 18.73
C LYS A 24 26.33 14.51 18.86
N ARG A 25 25.50 14.44 17.82
CA ARG A 25 24.15 15.06 17.82
C ARG A 25 23.18 14.31 18.72
N SER A 26 23.21 12.96 18.67
CA SER A 26 22.27 12.13 19.43
C SER A 26 22.69 11.86 20.88
N GLY A 27 23.97 12.07 21.21
CA GLY A 27 24.54 11.64 22.48
C GLY A 27 24.60 10.11 22.65
N VAL A 28 24.42 9.35 21.57
CA VAL A 28 24.56 7.90 21.53
C VAL A 28 25.98 7.55 21.09
N SER A 29 26.63 6.59 21.75
CA SER A 29 28.02 6.29 21.43
C SER A 29 28.21 5.80 19.99
N TYR A 30 29.36 6.14 19.39
CA TYR A 30 29.77 5.68 18.06
C TYR A 30 29.61 4.16 17.90
N VAL A 31 30.04 3.41 18.92
CA VAL A 31 29.99 1.93 18.91
C VAL A 31 28.55 1.43 18.88
N ALA A 32 27.67 2.08 19.65
CA ALA A 32 26.23 1.69 19.68
C ALA A 32 25.58 1.96 18.32
N ILE A 33 25.77 3.14 17.72
CA ILE A 33 25.25 3.46 16.38
C ILE A 33 25.81 2.48 15.35
N SER A 34 27.10 2.22 15.36
CA SER A 34 27.72 1.27 14.43
C SER A 34 27.20 -0.15 14.55
N LYS A 35 26.87 -0.62 15.76
CA LYS A 35 26.22 -1.93 15.96
C LYS A 35 24.78 -1.93 15.44
N LEU A 36 24.03 -0.86 15.67
CA LEU A 36 22.67 -0.71 15.14
C LEU A 36 22.65 -0.72 13.62
N GLU A 37 23.52 0.09 12.97
CA GLU A 37 23.61 0.12 11.51
C GLU A 37 24.04 -1.21 10.87
N ARG A 38 24.58 -2.14 11.66
CA ARG A 38 24.90 -3.51 11.23
C ARG A 38 23.88 -4.54 11.69
N ASN A 39 22.80 -4.10 12.29
CA ASN A 39 21.75 -4.94 12.86
C ASN A 39 22.25 -5.94 13.92
N GLN A 40 23.27 -5.52 14.68
CA GLN A 40 23.96 -6.32 15.70
C GLN A 40 23.52 -5.97 17.14
N ALA A 41 22.51 -5.14 17.30
CA ALA A 41 21.96 -4.76 18.59
C ALA A 41 20.50 -4.33 18.46
N ASN A 42 19.74 -4.57 19.54
CA ASN A 42 18.39 -4.03 19.68
C ASN A 42 18.45 -2.80 20.57
N PRO A 43 18.03 -1.63 20.10
CA PRO A 43 18.08 -0.41 20.87
C PRO A 43 16.91 -0.31 21.85
N GLU A 44 17.13 0.31 22.99
CA GLU A 44 16.05 0.79 23.85
C GLU A 44 15.30 1.95 23.16
N LEU A 45 14.03 2.13 23.48
CA LEU A 45 13.20 3.21 22.93
C LEU A 45 13.83 4.60 23.13
N LYS A 46 14.46 4.84 24.28
CA LYS A 46 15.16 6.09 24.60
C LYS A 46 16.35 6.33 23.67
N THR A 47 17.04 5.28 23.24
CA THR A 47 18.15 5.35 22.28
C THR A 47 17.63 5.69 20.89
N LEU A 48 16.53 5.05 20.45
CA LEU A 48 15.86 5.36 19.20
C LEU A 48 15.36 6.80 19.15
N ASP A 49 14.76 7.28 20.24
CA ASP A 49 14.26 8.65 20.32
C ASP A 49 15.39 9.69 20.11
N ARG A 50 16.53 9.49 20.79
CA ARG A 50 17.69 10.37 20.61
C ARG A 50 18.25 10.35 19.18
N ILE A 51 18.33 9.17 18.56
CA ILE A 51 18.80 9.03 17.19
C ILE A 51 17.79 9.68 16.23
N SER A 52 16.49 9.46 16.42
CA SER A 52 15.42 10.05 15.60
C SER A 52 15.46 11.57 15.64
N GLN A 53 15.60 12.15 16.84
CA GLN A 53 15.73 13.60 17.01
C GLN A 53 16.97 14.14 16.27
N ALA A 54 18.12 13.45 16.39
CA ALA A 54 19.33 13.83 15.67
C ALA A 54 19.22 13.70 14.14
N LEU A 55 18.32 12.84 13.69
CA LEU A 55 17.96 12.66 12.28
C LEU A 55 16.75 13.52 11.86
N GLU A 56 16.26 14.41 12.73
CA GLU A 56 15.14 15.32 12.45
C GLU A 56 13.90 14.59 11.94
N MET A 57 13.54 13.50 12.61
CA MET A 57 12.36 12.71 12.28
C MET A 57 11.66 12.17 13.54
N PRO A 58 10.34 11.95 13.49
CA PRO A 58 9.60 11.30 14.58
C PRO A 58 10.06 9.84 14.80
N THR A 59 10.13 9.40 16.05
CA THR A 59 10.57 8.05 16.42
C THR A 59 9.70 6.95 15.81
N HIS A 60 8.38 7.18 15.71
CA HIS A 60 7.48 6.22 15.07
C HIS A 60 7.77 6.04 13.57
N ASN A 61 8.23 7.08 12.86
CA ASN A 61 8.64 6.96 11.47
C ASN A 61 9.92 6.12 11.34
N LEU A 62 10.87 6.28 12.26
CA LEU A 62 12.07 5.45 12.29
C LEU A 62 11.71 3.97 12.53
N LEU A 63 10.80 3.69 13.46
CA LEU A 63 10.32 2.34 13.73
C LEU A 63 9.60 1.74 12.52
N ALA A 64 8.72 2.50 11.88
CA ALA A 64 8.01 2.06 10.68
C ALA A 64 8.96 1.74 9.51
N LEU A 65 10.06 2.49 9.38
CA LEU A 65 11.10 2.21 8.37
C LEU A 65 11.98 1.02 8.76
N ALA A 66 12.17 0.77 10.05
CA ALA A 66 12.91 -0.39 10.55
C ALA A 66 12.08 -1.68 10.53
N GLU A 67 10.75 -1.59 10.49
CA GLU A 67 9.90 -2.75 10.22
C GLU A 67 10.18 -3.24 8.81
N GLN A 68 10.93 -4.33 8.70
CA GLN A 68 11.21 -4.95 7.41
C GLN A 68 9.90 -5.47 6.80
N LYS A 69 9.42 -4.75 5.84
CA LYS A 69 8.57 -5.33 4.80
C LYS A 69 9.50 -5.88 3.72
N HIS A 70 9.79 -7.17 3.79
CA HIS A 70 10.44 -7.83 2.65
C HIS A 70 9.55 -7.63 1.43
N PRO A 71 10.15 -7.44 0.23
CA PRO A 71 9.35 -7.44 -0.99
C PRO A 71 8.53 -8.72 -1.02
N THR A 72 7.22 -8.59 -0.95
CA THR A 72 6.29 -9.71 -0.99
C THR A 72 5.96 -9.98 -2.45
N ARG A 73 6.21 -11.19 -2.92
CA ARG A 73 5.70 -11.67 -4.20
C ARG A 73 4.37 -12.38 -3.92
N ALA A 74 3.29 -11.87 -4.49
CA ALA A 74 2.02 -12.56 -4.49
C ALA A 74 1.88 -13.40 -5.77
N GLU A 75 1.16 -14.52 -5.67
CA GLU A 75 0.74 -15.32 -6.81
C GLU A 75 -0.66 -14.85 -7.23
N GLU A 76 -0.90 -14.91 -8.53
CA GLU A 76 -2.18 -14.57 -9.13
C GLU A 76 -3.20 -15.68 -8.86
N ASP A 77 -4.40 -15.31 -8.49
CA ASP A 77 -5.55 -16.21 -8.36
C ASP A 77 -6.70 -15.70 -9.24
N THR A 78 -7.63 -16.58 -9.57
CA THR A 78 -8.79 -16.23 -10.40
C THR A 78 -10.02 -15.99 -9.54
N CYS A 79 -10.86 -15.06 -9.96
CA CYS A 79 -12.10 -14.75 -9.27
C CYS A 79 -13.25 -14.51 -10.25
N THR A 80 -14.49 -14.59 -9.76
CA THR A 80 -15.69 -14.28 -10.55
C THR A 80 -16.37 -13.08 -9.89
N ILE A 81 -16.23 -11.91 -10.49
CA ILE A 81 -16.85 -10.67 -10.02
C ILE A 81 -18.01 -10.26 -10.92
N LEU A 82 -17.87 -10.45 -12.22
CA LEU A 82 -18.88 -10.17 -13.24
C LEU A 82 -19.14 -11.41 -14.07
N ASP A 83 -20.37 -11.52 -14.60
CA ASP A 83 -20.69 -12.54 -15.59
C ASP A 83 -19.83 -12.33 -16.86
N LYS A 84 -19.23 -13.41 -17.35
CA LYS A 84 -18.40 -13.44 -18.56
C LYS A 84 -17.09 -12.62 -18.49
N ALA A 85 -16.69 -12.16 -17.32
CA ALA A 85 -15.41 -11.49 -17.14
C ALA A 85 -14.28 -12.47 -16.88
N ASP A 86 -13.09 -12.18 -17.41
CA ASP A 86 -11.84 -12.72 -16.90
C ASP A 86 -11.36 -11.80 -15.78
N CYS A 87 -11.26 -12.36 -14.59
CA CYS A 87 -10.85 -11.64 -13.41
C CYS A 87 -9.69 -12.36 -12.73
N ARG A 88 -8.59 -11.66 -12.57
CA ARG A 88 -7.39 -12.12 -11.88
C ARG A 88 -7.08 -11.17 -10.74
N HIS A 89 -6.62 -11.69 -9.61
CA HIS A 89 -6.28 -10.84 -8.48
C HIS A 89 -5.01 -11.31 -7.77
N VAL A 90 -4.40 -10.38 -7.04
CA VAL A 90 -3.28 -10.63 -6.13
C VAL A 90 -3.55 -9.97 -4.79
N ASP A 91 -3.19 -10.65 -3.71
CA ASP A 91 -3.25 -10.14 -2.35
C ASP A 91 -1.85 -9.75 -1.86
N LEU A 92 -1.69 -8.49 -1.45
CA LEU A 92 -0.42 -7.92 -0.97
C LEU A 92 -0.65 -7.18 0.35
N ASP A 93 -0.35 -7.80 1.48
CA ASP A 93 -0.41 -7.16 2.81
C ASP A 93 -1.74 -6.40 3.10
N GLY A 94 -2.88 -7.02 2.69
CA GLY A 94 -4.21 -6.43 2.83
C GLY A 94 -4.62 -5.49 1.68
N LEU A 95 -3.74 -5.22 0.74
CA LEU A 95 -4.07 -4.60 -0.54
C LEU A 95 -4.47 -5.70 -1.52
N ARG A 96 -5.67 -5.61 -2.12
CA ARG A 96 -6.09 -6.52 -3.19
C ARG A 96 -6.16 -5.78 -4.51
N ILE A 97 -5.50 -6.31 -5.52
CA ILE A 97 -5.46 -5.74 -6.86
C ILE A 97 -6.13 -6.72 -7.81
N PHE A 98 -7.15 -6.27 -8.50
CA PHE A 98 -7.88 -7.02 -9.51
C PHE A 98 -7.56 -6.45 -10.89
N VAL A 99 -7.32 -7.32 -11.84
CA VAL A 99 -7.27 -6.98 -13.27
C VAL A 99 -8.47 -7.67 -13.92
N ILE A 100 -9.33 -6.90 -14.52
CA ILE A 100 -10.63 -7.37 -15.00
C ILE A 100 -10.75 -7.03 -16.47
N SER A 101 -11.04 -8.05 -17.28
CA SER A 101 -11.38 -7.88 -18.70
C SER A 101 -12.77 -8.46 -18.93
N ALA A 102 -13.67 -7.69 -19.53
CA ALA A 102 -15.03 -8.10 -19.74
C ALA A 102 -15.61 -7.60 -21.08
N PRO A 103 -16.42 -8.43 -21.76
CA PRO A 103 -17.08 -8.03 -22.99
C PRO A 103 -18.17 -6.99 -22.71
N LYS A 104 -18.56 -6.28 -23.74
CA LYS A 104 -19.69 -5.33 -23.71
C LYS A 104 -20.93 -5.98 -23.12
N GLY A 105 -21.60 -5.27 -22.21
CA GLY A 105 -22.83 -5.68 -21.55
C GLY A 105 -22.64 -6.63 -20.39
N ALA A 106 -21.42 -6.90 -19.98
CA ALA A 106 -21.17 -7.64 -18.72
C ALA A 106 -21.64 -6.79 -17.53
N LYS A 107 -22.28 -7.44 -16.53
CA LYS A 107 -22.81 -6.79 -15.33
C LYS A 107 -22.43 -7.58 -14.10
N GLY A 108 -22.15 -6.87 -13.02
CA GLY A 108 -21.84 -7.49 -11.74
C GLY A 108 -22.02 -6.55 -10.58
N ARG A 109 -22.20 -7.16 -9.40
CA ARG A 109 -22.34 -6.50 -8.13
C ARG A 109 -21.21 -6.96 -7.22
N GLN A 110 -20.58 -6.03 -6.54
CA GLN A 110 -19.54 -6.36 -5.57
C GLN A 110 -20.12 -7.08 -4.35
N PRO A 111 -19.45 -8.11 -3.87
CA PRO A 111 -19.83 -8.80 -2.65
C PRO A 111 -19.79 -7.89 -1.43
N GLU A 112 -20.67 -8.14 -0.46
CA GLU A 112 -20.74 -7.35 0.78
C GLU A 112 -19.51 -7.47 1.69
N PHE A 113 -18.65 -8.47 1.50
CA PHE A 113 -17.47 -8.68 2.34
C PHE A 113 -16.38 -7.62 2.17
N HIS A 114 -16.57 -6.65 1.26
CA HIS A 114 -15.63 -5.52 1.06
C HIS A 114 -16.02 -4.25 1.84
N LYS A 115 -16.99 -4.31 2.74
CA LYS A 115 -17.51 -3.14 3.47
C LYS A 115 -16.46 -2.34 4.25
N ASP A 116 -15.37 -3.00 4.66
CA ASP A 116 -14.28 -2.37 5.41
C ASP A 116 -13.14 -1.82 4.54
N ASP A 117 -13.37 -1.79 3.21
CA ASP A 117 -12.40 -1.31 2.24
C ASP A 117 -12.87 -0.03 1.54
N TYR A 118 -11.92 0.68 0.94
CA TYR A 118 -12.15 1.58 -0.17
C TYR A 118 -11.82 0.87 -1.47
N GLU A 119 -12.59 1.12 -2.52
CA GLU A 119 -12.29 0.64 -3.86
C GLU A 119 -11.86 1.80 -4.75
N HIS A 120 -10.84 1.52 -5.56
CA HIS A 120 -10.29 2.44 -6.54
C HIS A 120 -10.31 1.75 -7.90
N CYS A 121 -11.11 2.26 -8.83
CA CYS A 121 -11.19 1.76 -10.20
C CYS A 121 -10.39 2.66 -11.13
N PHE A 122 -9.60 2.07 -12.03
CA PHE A 122 -8.88 2.76 -13.10
C PHE A 122 -9.09 2.03 -14.41
N VAL A 123 -9.68 2.70 -15.39
CA VAL A 123 -9.97 2.10 -16.71
C VAL A 123 -8.75 2.17 -17.61
N LEU A 124 -8.35 1.02 -18.14
CA LEU A 124 -7.24 0.87 -19.08
C LEU A 124 -7.72 0.99 -20.52
N ASP A 125 -8.83 0.33 -20.84
CA ASP A 125 -9.41 0.32 -22.18
C ASP A 125 -10.93 0.16 -22.11
N GLY A 126 -11.65 0.59 -23.17
CA GLY A 126 -13.09 0.51 -23.28
C GLY A 126 -13.85 1.56 -22.45
N LYS A 127 -15.03 1.19 -21.98
CA LYS A 127 -15.90 2.09 -21.21
C LYS A 127 -16.70 1.34 -20.14
N VAL A 128 -16.52 1.73 -18.89
CA VAL A 128 -17.14 1.10 -17.72
C VAL A 128 -18.09 2.08 -17.05
N ARG A 129 -19.30 1.64 -16.76
CA ARG A 129 -20.28 2.35 -15.93
C ARG A 129 -20.33 1.74 -14.55
N ILE A 130 -20.24 2.58 -13.52
CA ILE A 130 -20.29 2.20 -12.12
C ILE A 130 -21.51 2.86 -11.49
N TYR A 131 -22.32 2.06 -10.81
CA TYR A 131 -23.48 2.54 -10.05
C TYR A 131 -23.13 2.52 -8.57
N ILE A 132 -23.25 3.63 -7.88
CA ILE A 132 -22.98 3.77 -6.44
C ILE A 132 -24.13 4.57 -5.81
N ARG A 133 -24.86 3.98 -4.88
CA ARG A 133 -25.98 4.65 -4.19
C ARG A 133 -27.01 5.29 -5.13
N GLY A 134 -27.27 4.67 -6.28
CA GLY A 134 -28.21 5.19 -7.27
C GLY A 134 -27.66 6.28 -8.20
N SER A 135 -26.42 6.70 -8.02
CA SER A 135 -25.70 7.59 -8.96
C SER A 135 -24.91 6.78 -9.97
N GLU A 136 -24.83 7.27 -11.20
CA GLU A 136 -24.11 6.65 -12.30
C GLU A 136 -22.82 7.41 -12.59
N TYR A 137 -21.72 6.67 -12.75
CA TYR A 137 -20.41 7.18 -13.13
C TYR A 137 -19.92 6.39 -14.34
N THR A 138 -19.63 7.07 -15.44
CA THR A 138 -19.09 6.43 -16.64
C THR A 138 -17.64 6.83 -16.78
N LEU A 139 -16.74 5.85 -16.89
CA LEU A 139 -15.29 6.04 -17.00
C LEU A 139 -14.82 5.47 -18.33
N GLY A 140 -13.93 6.22 -18.98
CA GLY A 140 -13.15 5.81 -20.15
C GLY A 140 -11.67 5.61 -19.82
N PRO A 141 -10.84 5.29 -20.82
CA PRO A 141 -9.41 5.04 -20.62
C PRO A 141 -8.69 6.22 -19.96
N GLY A 142 -7.89 5.91 -18.92
CA GLY A 142 -7.15 6.91 -18.14
C GLY A 142 -7.96 7.60 -17.04
N GLU A 143 -9.25 7.30 -16.91
CA GLU A 143 -10.09 7.84 -15.86
C GLU A 143 -10.16 6.91 -14.67
N ALA A 144 -10.32 7.48 -13.49
CA ALA A 144 -10.40 6.75 -12.22
C ALA A 144 -11.54 7.26 -11.34
N LEU A 145 -12.07 6.37 -10.50
CA LEU A 145 -13.05 6.66 -9.47
C LEU A 145 -12.69 5.92 -8.18
N SER A 146 -12.93 6.55 -7.05
CA SER A 146 -12.74 5.94 -5.72
C SER A 146 -13.99 6.11 -4.88
N TRP A 147 -14.36 5.05 -4.14
CA TRP A 147 -15.52 5.09 -3.23
C TRP A 147 -15.32 4.20 -2.02
N ASP A 148 -16.21 4.37 -1.06
CA ASP A 148 -16.31 3.55 0.13
C ASP A 148 -17.16 2.31 -0.18
N CYS A 149 -16.59 1.11 -0.04
CA CYS A 149 -17.28 -0.17 -0.30
C CYS A 149 -18.38 -0.51 0.71
N PHE A 150 -18.55 0.30 1.75
CA PHE A 150 -19.73 0.22 2.61
C PHE A 150 -21.02 0.41 1.79
N PHE A 151 -20.94 1.18 0.71
CA PHE A 151 -22.07 1.43 -0.16
C PHE A 151 -22.16 0.38 -1.25
N GLU A 152 -23.38 -0.13 -1.44
CA GLU A 152 -23.66 -1.04 -2.54
C GLU A 152 -23.33 -0.41 -3.87
N HIS A 153 -22.63 -1.15 -4.71
CA HIS A 153 -22.22 -0.71 -6.04
C HIS A 153 -22.27 -1.85 -7.04
N SER A 154 -22.33 -1.52 -8.31
CA SER A 154 -22.33 -2.48 -9.40
C SER A 154 -21.65 -1.92 -10.64
N TYR A 155 -21.20 -2.83 -11.50
CA TYR A 155 -20.50 -2.51 -12.75
C TYR A 155 -21.35 -2.91 -13.97
N GLU A 156 -21.20 -2.16 -15.04
CA GLU A 156 -21.68 -2.49 -16.37
C GLU A 156 -20.65 -2.05 -17.41
N THR A 157 -20.25 -2.94 -18.32
CA THR A 157 -19.38 -2.60 -19.45
C THR A 157 -20.21 -2.07 -20.62
N LEU A 158 -19.92 -0.88 -21.09
CA LEU A 158 -20.59 -0.27 -22.26
C LEU A 158 -19.92 -0.66 -23.58
N GLU A 159 -18.67 -1.06 -23.51
CA GLU A 159 -17.80 -1.56 -24.59
C GLU A 159 -17.01 -2.74 -24.03
N ASP A 160 -16.31 -3.52 -24.88
CA ASP A 160 -15.31 -4.46 -24.40
C ASP A 160 -14.29 -3.65 -23.60
N SER A 161 -14.03 -4.02 -22.36
CA SER A 161 -13.32 -3.14 -21.43
C SER A 161 -12.32 -3.90 -20.58
N GLU A 162 -11.23 -3.20 -20.23
CA GLU A 162 -10.23 -3.64 -19.28
C GLU A 162 -10.00 -2.55 -18.22
N TRP A 163 -9.98 -2.94 -16.96
CA TRP A 163 -9.73 -2.03 -15.84
C TRP A 163 -9.05 -2.72 -14.66
N VAL A 164 -8.46 -1.91 -13.81
CA VAL A 164 -7.89 -2.33 -12.52
C VAL A 164 -8.80 -1.85 -11.40
N ALA A 165 -9.15 -2.75 -10.50
CA ALA A 165 -9.78 -2.39 -9.23
C ALA A 165 -8.82 -2.71 -8.07
N ILE A 166 -8.66 -1.75 -7.14
CA ILE A 166 -7.79 -1.89 -5.99
C ILE A 166 -8.61 -1.70 -4.72
N LEU A 167 -8.61 -2.71 -3.87
CA LEU A 167 -9.22 -2.62 -2.55
C LEU A 167 -8.14 -2.26 -1.52
N THR A 168 -8.39 -1.19 -0.79
CA THR A 168 -7.52 -0.73 0.30
C THR A 168 -8.30 -0.74 1.62
N PRO A 169 -7.76 -1.35 2.69
CA PRO A 169 -8.45 -1.38 3.97
C PRO A 169 -8.64 0.02 4.53
N LYS A 170 -9.79 0.28 5.13
CA LYS A 170 -10.00 1.46 5.94
C LYS A 170 -9.03 1.40 7.12
N ARG A 171 -8.23 2.44 7.30
CA ARG A 171 -7.36 2.50 8.48
C ARG A 171 -8.23 2.56 9.72
N PRO A 172 -7.90 1.79 10.78
CA PRO A 172 -8.58 1.88 12.07
C PRO A 172 -8.43 3.24 12.69
#